data_2c2bd1c018202ae5088ea6d21a64de49
#
_entry.id   2c2bd1c018202ae5088ea6d21a64de49
#
_cell.length_a   1.000
_cell.length_b   1.000
_cell.length_c   1.000
_cell.angle_alpha   90.00
_cell.angle_beta   90.00
_cell.angle_gamma   90.00
#
_symmetry.space_group_name_H-M   'P 1'
#
loop_
_entity.id
_entity.type
_entity.pdbx_description
1 polymer ?
#
loop_
_entity_poly.entity_id
_entity_poly.type
_entity_poly.pdbx_seq_one_letter_code
_entity_poly.pdbx_strand_id
1 'polypeptide(L)'
;MVEFSVKPESLTDFIELMRSHAVLTLKSELGCEKFEVLVPQENNNSIFLYELYTDPEAVEEHMNSDLLASTRGSYDNMITSKRVIWCDVV
;
A
#
# COMPACT_ATOMS: atom_id res chain seq x y z
N MET A 1 5.84 -3.23 5.83
CA MET A 1 5.95 -1.94 5.14
C MET A 1 6.25 -2.12 3.66
N VAL A 2 5.76 -1.24 2.85
CA VAL A 2 6.04 -1.25 1.41
C VAL A 2 6.62 0.11 1.02
N GLU A 3 7.69 0.08 0.25
CA GLU A 3 8.29 1.29 -0.32
C GLU A 3 8.12 1.26 -1.83
N PHE A 4 7.53 2.33 -2.37
CA PHE A 4 7.39 2.51 -3.82
C PHE A 4 8.24 3.66 -4.29
N SER A 5 8.90 3.48 -5.44
CA SER A 5 9.44 4.60 -6.21
C SER A 5 8.45 4.89 -7.32
N VAL A 6 7.93 6.11 -7.35
CA VAL A 6 6.82 6.51 -8.22
C VAL A 6 7.35 7.45 -9.30
N LYS A 7 6.84 7.31 -10.51
CA LYS A 7 7.16 8.24 -11.59
C LYS A 7 6.66 9.63 -11.19
N PRO A 8 7.47 10.70 -11.37
CA PRO A 8 7.08 12.04 -10.94
C PRO A 8 5.73 12.50 -11.47
N GLU A 9 5.42 12.20 -12.72
CA GLU A 9 4.16 12.56 -13.36
C GLU A 9 2.95 11.78 -12.82
N SER A 10 3.18 10.69 -12.10
CA SER A 10 2.13 9.84 -11.53
C SER A 10 1.95 10.03 -10.03
N LEU A 11 2.76 10.85 -9.38
CA LEU A 11 2.82 10.92 -7.92
C LEU A 11 1.47 11.28 -7.29
N THR A 12 0.80 12.31 -7.79
CA THR A 12 -0.50 12.73 -7.24
C THR A 12 -1.55 11.64 -7.41
N ASP A 13 -1.64 11.05 -8.58
CA ASP A 13 -2.59 9.98 -8.86
C ASP A 13 -2.31 8.74 -8.03
N PHE A 14 -1.04 8.41 -7.84
CA PHE A 14 -0.63 7.27 -7.01
C PHE A 14 -1.04 7.46 -5.56
N ILE A 15 -0.80 8.65 -5.00
CA ILE A 15 -1.18 8.96 -3.61
C ILE A 15 -2.70 8.85 -3.43
N GLU A 16 -3.49 9.40 -4.35
CA GLU A 16 -4.94 9.30 -4.31
C GLU A 16 -5.41 7.85 -4.39
N LEU A 17 -4.84 7.07 -5.29
CA LEU A 17 -5.14 5.65 -5.43
C LEU A 17 -4.86 4.89 -4.14
N MET A 18 -3.71 5.13 -3.52
CA MET A 18 -3.33 4.44 -2.28
C MET A 18 -4.18 4.87 -1.09
N ARG A 19 -4.57 6.13 -1.01
CA ARG A 19 -5.49 6.59 0.03
C ARG A 19 -6.85 5.90 -0.08
N SER A 20 -7.36 5.77 -1.29
CA SER A 20 -8.60 5.05 -1.54
C SER A 20 -8.47 3.56 -1.19
N HIS A 21 -7.37 2.94 -1.61
CA HIS A 21 -7.09 1.55 -1.30
C HIS A 21 -7.01 1.30 0.21
N ALA A 22 -6.37 2.20 0.95
CA ALA A 22 -6.26 2.12 2.41
C ALA A 22 -7.63 2.14 3.08
N VAL A 23 -8.49 3.07 2.68
CA VAL A 23 -9.85 3.18 3.22
C VAL A 23 -10.66 1.92 2.94
N LEU A 24 -10.62 1.44 1.71
CA LEU A 24 -11.37 0.25 1.30
C LEU A 24 -10.86 -1.02 1.97
N THR A 25 -9.54 -1.16 2.12
CA THR A 25 -8.95 -2.30 2.82
C THR A 25 -9.38 -2.34 4.27
N LEU A 26 -9.31 -1.21 4.98
CA LEU A 26 -9.73 -1.12 6.37
C LEU A 26 -11.21 -1.43 6.57
N LYS A 27 -12.05 -1.11 5.59
CA LYS A 27 -13.49 -1.40 5.66
C LYS A 27 -13.81 -2.86 5.37
N SER A 28 -13.11 -3.48 4.43
CA SER A 28 -13.48 -4.80 3.91
C SER A 28 -12.71 -5.95 4.54
N GLU A 29 -11.57 -5.68 5.16
CA GLU A 29 -10.70 -6.72 5.72
C GLU A 29 -10.58 -6.56 7.23
N LEU A 30 -11.31 -7.39 7.98
CA LEU A 30 -11.36 -7.33 9.44
C LEU A 30 -9.99 -7.55 10.09
N GLY A 31 -9.13 -8.31 9.42
CA GLY A 31 -7.77 -8.58 9.91
C GLY A 31 -6.77 -7.46 9.65
N CYS A 32 -7.14 -6.41 8.93
CA CYS A 32 -6.27 -5.26 8.72
C CYS A 32 -6.55 -4.23 9.82
N GLU A 33 -5.58 -4.05 10.71
CA GLU A 33 -5.72 -3.13 11.84
C GLU A 33 -5.32 -1.71 11.48
N LYS A 34 -4.29 -1.55 10.64
CA LYS A 34 -3.82 -0.24 10.18
C LYS A 34 -3.40 -0.31 8.72
N PHE A 35 -3.66 0.76 8.02
CA PHE A 35 -3.18 0.95 6.67
C PHE A 35 -2.97 2.44 6.45
N GLU A 36 -1.72 2.88 6.47
CA GLU A 36 -1.35 4.29 6.37
C GLU A 36 -0.48 4.54 5.14
N VAL A 37 -0.75 5.63 4.46
CA VAL A 37 0.04 6.09 3.31
C VAL A 37 0.95 7.20 3.81
N LEU A 38 2.27 6.99 3.72
CA LEU A 38 3.26 7.91 4.23
C LEU A 38 3.99 8.58 3.07
N VAL A 39 3.98 9.91 3.10
CA VAL A 39 4.70 10.73 2.11
C VAL A 39 5.90 11.33 2.81
N PRO A 40 7.13 11.04 2.38
CA PRO A 40 8.32 11.63 2.98
C PRO A 40 8.26 13.15 2.92
N GLN A 41 8.72 13.81 3.99
CA GLN A 41 8.77 15.27 4.03
C GLN A 41 9.71 15.82 2.96
N GLU A 42 10.80 15.10 2.70
CA GLU A 42 11.67 15.39 1.56
C GLU A 42 11.09 14.68 0.34
N ASN A 43 10.55 15.48 -0.58
CA ASN A 43 9.88 14.95 -1.77
C ASN A 43 10.91 14.34 -2.73
N ASN A 44 11.02 13.00 -2.70
CA ASN A 44 11.93 12.24 -3.56
C ASN A 44 11.18 11.20 -4.41
N ASN A 45 9.87 11.40 -4.60
CA ASN A 45 8.99 10.49 -5.34
C ASN A 45 8.88 9.08 -4.73
N SER A 46 9.20 8.94 -3.46
CA SER A 46 8.97 7.71 -2.70
C SER A 46 7.67 7.80 -1.92
N ILE A 47 6.95 6.69 -1.84
CA ILE A 47 5.73 6.57 -1.03
C ILE A 47 5.87 5.30 -0.21
N PHE A 48 5.52 5.39 1.06
CA PHE A 48 5.55 4.24 1.96
C PHE A 48 4.14 3.86 2.38
N LEU A 49 3.91 2.56 2.51
CA LEU A 49 2.69 2.04 3.15
C LEU A 49 3.08 1.37 4.45
N TYR A 50 2.40 1.75 5.52
CA TYR A 50 2.47 1.06 6.80
C TYR A 50 1.18 0.26 6.97
N GLU A 51 1.31 -1.07 7.02
CA GLU A 51 0.18 -1.98 7.11
C GLU A 51 0.38 -2.90 8.30
N LEU A 52 -0.64 -3.06 9.11
CA LEU A 52 -0.63 -3.95 10.27
C LEU A 52 -1.81 -4.91 10.19
N TYR A 53 -1.52 -6.20 10.30
CA TYR A 53 -2.50 -7.28 10.24
C TYR A 53 -2.50 -8.07 11.54
N THR A 54 -3.66 -8.63 11.90
CA THR A 54 -3.83 -9.36 13.17
C THR A 54 -3.01 -10.63 13.23
N ASP A 55 -2.84 -11.32 12.10
CA ASP A 55 -2.17 -12.59 11.99
C ASP A 55 -1.75 -12.90 10.54
N PRO A 56 -0.97 -13.97 10.31
CA PRO A 56 -0.55 -14.35 8.95
C PRO A 56 -1.71 -14.70 8.02
N GLU A 57 -2.82 -15.20 8.53
CA GLU A 57 -3.99 -15.52 7.71
C GLU A 57 -4.60 -14.24 7.12
N ALA A 58 -4.65 -13.15 7.91
CA ALA A 58 -5.15 -11.87 7.46
C ALA A 58 -4.26 -11.29 6.35
N VAL A 59 -2.94 -11.47 6.45
CA VAL A 59 -2.00 -11.09 5.39
C VAL A 59 -2.29 -11.87 4.11
N GLU A 60 -2.48 -13.18 4.23
CA GLU A 60 -2.77 -14.04 3.07
C GLU A 60 -4.09 -13.65 2.40
N GLU A 61 -5.12 -13.38 3.17
CA GLU A 61 -6.41 -12.89 2.64
C GLU A 61 -6.24 -11.60 1.87
N HIS A 62 -5.45 -10.67 2.42
CA HIS A 62 -5.17 -9.40 1.73
C HIS A 62 -4.44 -9.63 0.42
N MET A 63 -3.41 -10.46 0.42
CA MET A 63 -2.60 -10.76 -0.77
C MET A 63 -3.41 -11.42 -1.87
N ASN A 64 -4.48 -12.13 -1.53
CA ASN A 64 -5.35 -12.81 -2.48
C ASN A 64 -6.63 -12.04 -2.79
N SER A 65 -6.79 -10.81 -2.25
CA SER A 65 -8.02 -10.06 -2.43
C SER A 65 -8.16 -9.49 -3.84
N ASP A 66 -9.41 -9.40 -4.31
CA ASP A 66 -9.73 -8.76 -5.58
C ASP A 66 -9.41 -7.27 -5.53
N LEU A 67 -9.57 -6.63 -4.37
CA LEU A 67 -9.25 -5.23 -4.16
C LEU A 67 -7.76 -4.97 -4.43
N LEU A 68 -6.87 -5.79 -3.88
CA LEU A 68 -5.44 -5.63 -4.11
C LEU A 68 -5.09 -5.86 -5.57
N ALA A 69 -5.66 -6.88 -6.20
CA ALA A 69 -5.42 -7.17 -7.62
C ALA A 69 -5.85 -5.99 -8.50
N SER A 70 -7.00 -5.40 -8.21
CA SER A 70 -7.50 -4.23 -8.93
C SER A 70 -6.59 -3.02 -8.73
N THR A 71 -6.16 -2.76 -7.51
CA THR A 71 -5.27 -1.65 -7.20
C THR A 71 -3.92 -1.81 -7.90
N ARG A 72 -3.33 -3.02 -7.88
CA ARG A 72 -2.09 -3.31 -8.59
C ARG A 72 -2.20 -3.05 -10.09
N GLY A 73 -3.30 -3.46 -10.70
CA GLY A 73 -3.56 -3.19 -12.11
C GLY A 73 -3.57 -1.69 -12.42
N SER A 74 -4.09 -0.89 -11.49
CA SER A 74 -4.16 0.56 -11.67
C SER A 74 -2.81 1.25 -11.51
N TYR A 75 -1.92 0.77 -10.62
CA TYR A 75 -0.66 1.47 -10.38
C TYR A 75 0.54 0.92 -11.14
N ASP A 76 0.39 -0.18 -11.85
CA ASP A 76 1.51 -0.88 -12.49
C ASP A 76 2.37 0.04 -13.38
N ASN A 77 1.74 0.97 -14.09
CA ASN A 77 2.43 1.94 -14.93
C ASN A 77 2.89 3.21 -14.20
N MET A 78 2.59 3.33 -12.93
CA MET A 78 2.91 4.54 -12.14
C MET A 78 4.23 4.42 -11.39
N ILE A 79 4.75 3.21 -11.21
CA ILE A 79 5.93 2.95 -10.38
C ILE A 79 7.12 2.48 -11.19
N THR A 80 8.31 2.74 -10.67
CA THR A 80 9.57 2.22 -11.23
C THR A 80 10.13 1.08 -10.39
N SER A 81 9.82 1.04 -9.09
CA SER A 81 10.24 -0.05 -8.22
C SER A 81 9.34 -0.17 -7.00
N LYS A 82 9.40 -1.34 -6.37
CA LYS A 82 8.64 -1.66 -5.17
C LYS A 82 9.48 -2.57 -4.30
N ARG A 83 9.49 -2.30 -2.98
CA ARG A 83 10.18 -3.14 -2.00
C ARG A 83 9.24 -3.40 -0.82
N VAL A 84 9.07 -4.68 -0.46
CA VAL A 84 8.29 -5.07 0.71
C VAL A 84 9.23 -5.41 1.86
N ILE A 85 8.96 -4.86 3.03
CA ILE A 85 9.72 -5.10 4.25
C ILE A 85 8.77 -5.71 5.27
N TRP A 86 9.05 -6.94 5.67
CA TRP A 86 8.27 -7.65 6.69
C TRP A 86 8.86 -7.37 8.06
N CYS A 87 8.01 -6.89 8.98
CA CYS A 87 8.42 -6.55 10.34
C CYS A 87 7.45 -7.17 11.34
N ASP A 88 7.97 -7.48 12.54
CA ASP A 88 7.15 -7.86 13.68
C ASP A 88 7.03 -6.68 14.63
N VAL A 89 5.85 -6.52 15.24
CA VAL A 89 5.65 -5.56 16.32
C VAL A 89 6.15 -6.20 17.61
N VAL A 90 7.06 -5.56 18.28
CA VAL A 90 7.66 -6.08 19.51
C VAL A 90 7.34 -5.23 20.72
#